data_6e527301f8b66008705d084ed83b7a88
#
_entry.id   6e527301f8b66008705d084ed83b7a88
#
_cell.length_a   1.000
_cell.length_b   1.000
_cell.length_c   1.000
_cell.angle_alpha   90.00
_cell.angle_beta   90.00
_cell.angle_gamma   90.00
#
_symmetry.space_group_name_H-M   'P 1'
#
loop_
_entity.id
_entity.type
_entity.pdbx_description
1 polymer ?
#
loop_
_entity_poly.entity_id
_entity_poly.type
_entity_poly.pdbx_seq_one_letter_code
_entity_poly.pdbx_strand_id
1 'polypeptide(L)'
;MDAKRILFITSEISPYLPDSEIANICRALPQGIQERGREIRTFMPKYGSVNERRNQLHEVIRLSGMNLIIDDTDHPLIIKVASIQSARMQIYFIDNEDFFQRKYTFSNEEGQEFEDNDERSIFYARGVLETVKKLRWNPDLIHCHGWITALIPLYIKKAFNEDPCYKNTKVVYSVYNDDFETPFRDVFAKKLLLKGITLKDIEIIKGDVNFPTLSKLAINFSDGVIQSSPTINAEIAEYAKTQSGKPFLGYQPEDTYMDAFNEFYDHVLSTATTQKK
;
A
#
# COMPACT_ATOMS: atom_id res chain seq x y z
N MET A 1 -2.79 -25.28 12.76
CA MET A 1 -3.40 -24.07 12.16
C MET A 1 -2.52 -23.65 11.00
N ASP A 2 -3.10 -23.32 9.86
CA ASP A 2 -2.32 -22.82 8.74
C ASP A 2 -1.70 -21.46 9.09
N ALA A 3 -0.49 -21.22 8.58
CA ALA A 3 0.20 -19.95 8.79
C ALA A 3 -0.64 -18.78 8.25
N LYS A 4 -0.77 -17.70 9.03
CA LYS A 4 -1.46 -16.50 8.58
C LYS A 4 -0.68 -15.83 7.46
N ARG A 5 -1.38 -15.33 6.45
CA ARG A 5 -0.84 -14.72 5.24
C ARG A 5 -0.88 -13.20 5.36
N ILE A 6 0.29 -12.59 5.36
CA ILE A 6 0.42 -11.13 5.46
C ILE A 6 0.97 -10.58 4.14
N LEU A 7 0.21 -9.70 3.53
CA LEU A 7 0.60 -8.98 2.32
C LEU A 7 1.15 -7.60 2.68
N PHE A 8 2.41 -7.36 2.35
CA PHE A 8 3.03 -6.04 2.50
C PHE A 8 2.97 -5.29 1.17
N ILE A 9 2.40 -4.09 1.19
CA ILE A 9 2.33 -3.19 0.04
C ILE A 9 2.98 -1.88 0.44
N THR A 10 4.05 -1.51 -0.25
CA THR A 10 4.89 -0.39 0.16
C THR A 10 5.28 0.52 -1.00
N SER A 11 5.62 1.76 -0.69
CA SER A 11 6.23 2.68 -1.64
C SER A 11 7.68 2.36 -1.94
N GLU A 12 8.44 1.82 -0.97
CA GLU A 12 9.90 1.70 -1.02
C GLU A 12 10.40 0.47 -0.28
N ILE A 13 11.49 -0.13 -0.78
CA ILE A 13 12.20 -1.23 -0.12
C ILE A 13 13.70 -1.11 -0.38
N SER A 14 14.53 -1.16 0.68
CA SER A 14 15.98 -1.37 0.56
C SER A 14 16.28 -2.84 0.17
N PRO A 15 17.21 -3.14 -0.74
CA PRO A 15 18.21 -2.24 -1.35
C PRO A 15 17.82 -1.69 -2.73
N TYR A 16 16.56 -1.78 -3.14
CA TYR A 16 16.13 -1.35 -4.48
C TYR A 16 16.10 0.17 -4.63
N LEU A 17 15.83 0.87 -3.53
CA LEU A 17 15.87 2.33 -3.43
C LEU A 17 16.84 2.75 -2.33
N PRO A 18 17.26 4.03 -2.31
CA PRO A 18 18.06 4.59 -1.23
C PRO A 18 17.43 4.40 0.15
N ASP A 19 18.23 4.45 1.19
CA ASP A 19 17.78 4.34 2.56
C ASP A 19 16.78 5.46 2.91
N SER A 20 15.64 5.03 3.40
CA SER A 20 14.60 5.87 3.98
C SER A 20 13.96 5.11 5.14
N GLU A 21 13.18 5.77 5.97
CA GLU A 21 12.45 5.12 7.05
C GLU A 21 11.55 3.99 6.51
N ILE A 22 10.77 4.27 5.46
CA ILE A 22 9.90 3.27 4.83
C ILE A 22 10.71 2.14 4.20
N ALA A 23 11.77 2.46 3.45
CA ALA A 23 12.59 1.46 2.77
C ALA A 23 13.24 0.47 3.75
N ASN A 24 13.72 0.97 4.89
CA ASN A 24 14.37 0.16 5.93
C ASN A 24 13.36 -0.71 6.69
N ILE A 25 12.24 -0.15 7.13
CA ILE A 25 11.17 -0.91 7.78
C ILE A 25 10.62 -1.97 6.83
N CYS A 26 10.33 -1.62 5.58
CA CYS A 26 9.76 -2.57 4.61
C CYS A 26 10.77 -3.62 4.10
N ARG A 27 12.06 -3.42 4.39
CA ARG A 27 13.09 -4.45 4.22
C ARG A 27 13.12 -5.43 5.40
N ALA A 28 13.06 -4.94 6.63
CA ALA A 28 13.24 -5.74 7.83
C ALA A 28 11.95 -6.41 8.33
N LEU A 29 10.84 -5.65 8.33
CA LEU A 29 9.57 -6.10 8.90
C LEU A 29 9.02 -7.38 8.23
N PRO A 30 8.91 -7.49 6.89
CA PRO A 30 8.37 -8.71 6.28
C PRO A 30 9.22 -9.94 6.62
N GLN A 31 10.56 -9.80 6.65
CA GLN A 31 11.45 -10.88 7.06
C GLN A 31 11.20 -11.32 8.50
N GLY A 32 11.16 -10.38 9.44
CA GLY A 32 10.93 -10.67 10.85
C GLY A 32 9.54 -11.30 11.11
N ILE A 33 8.54 -10.89 10.34
CA ILE A 33 7.19 -11.48 10.41
C ILE A 33 7.18 -12.91 9.84
N GLN A 34 7.93 -13.16 8.76
CA GLN A 34 8.11 -14.52 8.22
C GLN A 34 8.83 -15.43 9.22
N GLU A 35 9.86 -14.95 9.88
CA GLU A 35 10.60 -15.68 10.93
C GLU A 35 9.72 -16.04 12.14
N ARG A 36 8.63 -15.30 12.35
CA ARG A 36 7.57 -15.59 13.34
C ARG A 36 6.49 -16.54 12.85
N GLY A 37 6.74 -17.23 11.73
CA GLY A 37 5.87 -18.29 11.21
C GLY A 37 4.70 -17.81 10.34
N ARG A 38 4.74 -16.56 9.84
CA ARG A 38 3.75 -16.05 8.89
C ARG A 38 4.19 -16.35 7.46
N GLU A 39 3.24 -16.54 6.56
CA GLU A 39 3.49 -16.54 5.12
C GLU A 39 3.39 -15.09 4.61
N ILE A 40 4.38 -14.64 3.85
CA ILE A 40 4.44 -13.25 3.39
C ILE A 40 4.50 -13.14 1.87
N ARG A 41 4.00 -12.02 1.35
CA ARG A 41 4.30 -11.48 0.02
C ARG A 41 4.50 -9.98 0.13
N THR A 42 5.35 -9.44 -0.74
CA THR A 42 5.71 -8.01 -0.68
C THR A 42 5.68 -7.40 -2.07
N PHE A 43 5.09 -6.22 -2.19
CA PHE A 43 4.95 -5.46 -3.42
C PHE A 43 5.50 -4.05 -3.28
N MET A 44 6.13 -3.53 -4.34
CA MET A 44 6.49 -2.13 -4.49
C MET A 44 6.35 -1.68 -5.95
N PRO A 45 6.28 -0.34 -6.23
CA PRO A 45 6.36 0.15 -7.60
C PRO A 45 7.75 -0.09 -8.19
N LYS A 46 7.81 -0.34 -9.51
CA LYS A 46 9.08 -0.47 -10.23
C LYS A 46 9.53 0.90 -10.76
N TYR A 47 10.07 1.73 -9.90
CA TYR A 47 10.61 3.03 -10.35
C TYR A 47 11.79 2.86 -11.30
N GLY A 48 11.97 3.82 -12.21
CA GLY A 48 13.05 3.82 -13.19
C GLY A 48 14.46 3.80 -12.58
N SER A 49 14.61 4.29 -11.34
CA SER A 49 15.84 4.22 -10.56
C SER A 49 16.22 2.82 -10.10
N VAL A 50 15.26 1.88 -10.06
CA VAL A 50 15.54 0.47 -9.71
C VAL A 50 16.33 -0.19 -10.83
N ASN A 51 17.59 -0.52 -10.56
CA ASN A 51 18.47 -1.16 -11.52
C ASN A 51 18.08 -2.64 -11.70
N GLU A 52 17.43 -2.95 -12.81
CA GLU A 52 16.92 -4.29 -13.10
C GLU A 52 18.04 -5.34 -13.21
N ARG A 53 19.12 -5.00 -13.90
CA ARG A 53 20.23 -5.93 -14.11
C ARG A 53 20.97 -6.25 -12.81
N ARG A 54 21.27 -5.22 -12.00
CA ARG A 54 21.96 -5.39 -10.71
C ARG A 54 21.13 -6.24 -9.74
N ASN A 55 19.83 -6.01 -9.73
CA ASN A 55 18.91 -6.67 -8.80
C ASN A 55 18.24 -7.92 -9.39
N GLN A 56 18.65 -8.33 -10.61
CA GLN A 56 18.13 -9.54 -11.29
C GLN A 56 16.61 -9.56 -11.40
N LEU A 57 16.00 -8.39 -11.70
CA LEU A 57 14.58 -8.33 -11.97
C LEU A 57 14.25 -9.05 -13.27
N HIS A 58 13.20 -9.84 -13.27
CA HIS A 58 12.68 -10.46 -14.48
C HIS A 58 11.15 -10.35 -14.52
N GLU A 59 10.62 -10.22 -15.71
CA GLU A 59 9.19 -10.16 -15.94
C GLU A 59 8.52 -11.51 -15.71
N VAL A 60 7.37 -11.50 -15.06
CA VAL A 60 6.50 -12.66 -14.90
C VAL A 60 5.37 -12.58 -15.93
N ILE A 61 5.62 -13.09 -17.13
CA ILE A 61 4.72 -12.98 -18.30
C ILE A 61 3.28 -13.43 -17.97
N ARG A 62 3.11 -14.52 -17.23
CA ARG A 62 1.78 -15.03 -16.83
C ARG A 62 0.97 -14.08 -15.96
N LEU A 63 1.62 -13.14 -15.27
CA LEU A 63 0.99 -12.13 -14.43
C LEU A 63 0.81 -10.80 -15.16
N SER A 64 1.66 -10.52 -16.14
CA SER A 64 1.65 -9.31 -16.95
C SER A 64 0.53 -9.30 -18.01
N GLY A 65 0.38 -8.18 -18.71
CA GLY A 65 -0.48 -8.03 -19.89
C GLY A 65 -1.95 -7.70 -19.59
N MET A 66 -2.33 -7.46 -18.34
CA MET A 66 -3.64 -6.90 -18.00
C MET A 66 -3.62 -5.39 -18.25
N ASN A 67 -4.65 -4.86 -18.91
CA ASN A 67 -4.85 -3.42 -19.00
C ASN A 67 -5.70 -2.93 -17.82
N LEU A 68 -5.22 -1.90 -17.14
CA LEU A 68 -5.98 -1.18 -16.12
C LEU A 68 -6.48 0.12 -16.73
N ILE A 69 -7.80 0.25 -16.85
CA ILE A 69 -8.42 1.47 -17.36
C ILE A 69 -8.50 2.47 -16.20
N ILE A 70 -7.87 3.63 -16.36
CA ILE A 70 -7.97 4.75 -15.42
C ILE A 70 -8.48 5.94 -16.21
N ASP A 71 -9.61 6.51 -15.78
CA ASP A 71 -10.38 7.42 -16.61
C ASP A 71 -10.72 6.72 -17.94
N ASP A 72 -10.42 7.28 -19.08
CA ASP A 72 -10.68 6.68 -20.39
C ASP A 72 -9.40 6.14 -21.06
N THR A 73 -8.33 5.90 -20.29
CA THR A 73 -7.02 5.50 -20.81
C THR A 73 -6.61 4.11 -20.31
N ASP A 74 -6.14 3.28 -21.25
CA ASP A 74 -5.59 1.95 -20.96
C ASP A 74 -4.13 2.05 -20.51
N HIS A 75 -3.83 1.39 -19.38
CA HIS A 75 -2.48 1.30 -18.84
C HIS A 75 -2.06 -0.17 -18.69
N PRO A 76 -1.11 -0.67 -19.50
CA PRO A 76 -0.62 -2.03 -19.39
C PRO A 76 0.05 -2.29 -18.05
N LEU A 77 -0.37 -3.35 -17.36
CA LEU A 77 0.22 -3.81 -16.13
C LEU A 77 1.33 -4.82 -16.42
N ILE A 78 2.54 -4.49 -16.04
CA ILE A 78 3.72 -5.36 -16.13
C ILE A 78 4.14 -5.74 -14.71
N ILE A 79 4.41 -7.03 -14.49
CA ILE A 79 4.84 -7.55 -13.21
C ILE A 79 6.25 -8.09 -13.33
N LYS A 80 7.15 -7.52 -12.54
CA LYS A 80 8.52 -8.03 -12.40
C LYS A 80 8.74 -8.58 -10.99
N VAL A 81 9.69 -9.47 -10.85
CA VAL A 81 10.07 -10.03 -9.55
C VAL A 81 11.58 -10.03 -9.38
N ALA A 82 12.01 -9.86 -8.14
CA ALA A 82 13.36 -10.12 -7.69
C ALA A 82 13.35 -10.77 -6.32
N SER A 83 14.46 -11.37 -5.92
CA SER A 83 14.60 -12.04 -4.63
C SER A 83 15.67 -11.37 -3.78
N ILE A 84 15.35 -11.11 -2.53
CA ILE A 84 16.34 -10.76 -1.50
C ILE A 84 16.77 -12.09 -0.85
N GLN A 85 17.83 -12.69 -1.39
CA GLN A 85 18.23 -14.05 -1.02
C GLN A 85 18.56 -14.21 0.47
N SER A 86 19.23 -13.22 1.07
CA SER A 86 19.57 -13.22 2.50
C SER A 86 18.35 -13.25 3.42
N ALA A 87 17.20 -12.75 2.95
CA ALA A 87 15.94 -12.72 3.67
C ALA A 87 14.95 -13.79 3.21
N ARG A 88 15.28 -14.55 2.15
CA ARG A 88 14.36 -15.50 1.50
C ARG A 88 13.03 -14.84 1.11
N MET A 89 13.09 -13.56 0.71
CA MET A 89 11.93 -12.78 0.33
C MET A 89 11.86 -12.61 -1.19
N GLN A 90 10.69 -12.78 -1.75
CA GLN A 90 10.39 -12.43 -3.14
C GLN A 90 9.62 -11.11 -3.16
N ILE A 91 10.12 -10.15 -3.94
CA ILE A 91 9.50 -8.85 -4.12
C ILE A 91 8.86 -8.79 -5.50
N TYR A 92 7.60 -8.43 -5.54
CA TYR A 92 6.83 -8.18 -6.75
C TYR A 92 6.83 -6.69 -7.05
N PHE A 93 7.16 -6.34 -8.28
CA PHE A 93 7.20 -4.97 -8.76
C PHE A 93 6.02 -4.71 -9.70
N ILE A 94 5.27 -3.67 -9.40
CA ILE A 94 4.22 -3.15 -10.29
C ILE A 94 4.88 -2.15 -11.23
N ASP A 95 4.86 -2.44 -12.51
CA ASP A 95 5.52 -1.65 -13.55
C ASP A 95 4.52 -1.19 -14.62
N ASN A 96 4.77 0.00 -15.11
CA ASN A 96 4.12 0.60 -16.26
C ASN A 96 5.05 1.66 -16.83
N GLU A 97 5.18 1.72 -18.15
CA GLU A 97 6.13 2.58 -18.84
C GLU A 97 5.87 4.06 -18.57
N ASP A 98 4.60 4.49 -18.59
CA ASP A 98 4.24 5.89 -18.38
C ASP A 98 4.38 6.34 -16.93
N PHE A 99 4.03 5.48 -15.97
CA PHE A 99 3.93 5.85 -14.56
C PHE A 99 5.22 5.63 -13.76
N PHE A 100 5.99 4.58 -14.04
CA PHE A 100 7.07 4.16 -13.15
C PHE A 100 8.46 4.12 -13.77
N GLN A 101 8.63 4.31 -15.08
CA GLN A 101 9.94 4.30 -15.72
C GLN A 101 10.73 5.62 -15.55
N ARG A 102 10.31 6.48 -14.65
CA ARG A 102 10.96 7.75 -14.32
C ARG A 102 12.11 7.56 -13.34
N LYS A 103 13.14 8.41 -13.47
CA LYS A 103 14.37 8.36 -12.64
C LYS A 103 14.07 8.57 -11.15
N TYR A 104 13.12 9.42 -10.83
CA TYR A 104 12.74 9.76 -9.45
C TYR A 104 11.39 9.16 -9.07
N THR A 105 11.14 9.03 -7.77
CA THR A 105 9.95 8.34 -7.25
C THR A 105 8.66 9.14 -7.43
N PHE A 106 8.57 10.33 -6.83
CA PHE A 106 7.34 11.13 -6.79
C PHE A 106 7.49 12.56 -7.33
N SER A 107 8.71 12.98 -7.60
CA SER A 107 9.06 14.33 -8.09
C SER A 107 10.10 14.25 -9.19
N ASN A 108 10.32 15.35 -9.90
CA ASN A 108 11.42 15.50 -10.85
C ASN A 108 12.75 15.87 -10.16
N GLU A 109 13.79 16.17 -10.93
CA GLU A 109 15.11 16.53 -10.42
C GLU A 109 15.12 17.85 -9.65
N GLU A 110 14.22 18.77 -9.99
CA GLU A 110 14.01 20.05 -9.34
C GLU A 110 13.13 19.95 -8.07
N GLY A 111 12.67 18.75 -7.71
CA GLY A 111 11.81 18.52 -6.56
C GLY A 111 10.32 18.81 -6.81
N GLN A 112 9.93 19.13 -8.04
CA GLN A 112 8.53 19.33 -8.38
C GLN A 112 7.82 17.97 -8.47
N GLU A 113 6.75 17.81 -7.72
CA GLU A 113 5.97 16.57 -7.72
C GLU A 113 5.28 16.33 -9.05
N PHE A 114 5.17 15.05 -9.44
CA PHE A 114 4.51 14.70 -10.69
C PHE A 114 3.01 14.92 -10.60
N GLU A 115 2.44 15.62 -11.58
CA GLU A 115 1.00 15.93 -11.63
C GLU A 115 0.12 14.69 -11.66
N ASP A 116 0.62 13.58 -12.18
CA ASP A 116 -0.09 12.30 -12.29
C ASP A 116 0.13 11.36 -11.10
N ASN A 117 0.68 11.84 -9.99
CA ASN A 117 0.81 11.04 -8.76
C ASN A 117 -0.55 10.50 -8.26
N ASP A 118 -1.64 11.18 -8.59
CA ASP A 118 -3.01 10.72 -8.35
C ASP A 118 -3.32 9.42 -9.13
N GLU A 119 -3.08 9.38 -10.43
CA GLU A 119 -3.30 8.18 -11.26
C GLU A 119 -2.31 7.06 -10.95
N ARG A 120 -1.06 7.41 -10.63
CA ARG A 120 -0.04 6.46 -10.21
C ARG A 120 -0.45 5.71 -8.95
N SER A 121 -1.08 6.39 -7.98
CA SER A 121 -1.61 5.75 -6.77
C SER A 121 -2.76 4.78 -7.07
N ILE A 122 -3.66 5.15 -7.99
CA ILE A 122 -4.75 4.30 -8.46
C ILE A 122 -4.20 3.06 -9.16
N PHE A 123 -3.28 3.27 -10.12
CA PHE A 123 -2.68 2.19 -10.88
C PHE A 123 -1.94 1.20 -9.97
N TYR A 124 -1.13 1.71 -9.04
CA TYR A 124 -0.40 0.88 -8.10
C TYR A 124 -1.33 0.03 -7.23
N ALA A 125 -2.31 0.66 -6.61
CA ALA A 125 -3.27 -0.04 -5.76
C ALA A 125 -4.02 -1.14 -6.52
N ARG A 126 -4.59 -0.83 -7.69
CA ARG A 126 -5.31 -1.80 -8.52
C ARG A 126 -4.39 -2.88 -9.07
N GLY A 127 -3.20 -2.50 -9.51
CA GLY A 127 -2.19 -3.44 -10.04
C GLY A 127 -1.79 -4.49 -9.02
N VAL A 128 -1.56 -4.11 -7.78
CA VAL A 128 -1.28 -5.06 -6.69
C VAL A 128 -2.46 -6.01 -6.48
N LEU A 129 -3.66 -5.47 -6.31
CA LEU A 129 -4.84 -6.28 -5.97
C LEU A 129 -5.18 -7.28 -7.08
N GLU A 130 -5.15 -6.87 -8.35
CA GLU A 130 -5.38 -7.77 -9.46
C GLU A 130 -4.28 -8.83 -9.61
N THR A 131 -3.03 -8.48 -9.30
CA THR A 131 -1.91 -9.44 -9.33
C THR A 131 -2.06 -10.50 -8.24
N VAL A 132 -2.43 -10.12 -7.03
CA VAL A 132 -2.65 -11.07 -5.92
C VAL A 132 -3.80 -12.04 -6.23
N LYS A 133 -4.87 -11.58 -6.89
CA LYS A 133 -5.94 -12.46 -7.40
C LYS A 133 -5.41 -13.47 -8.42
N LYS A 134 -4.60 -13.03 -9.39
CA LYS A 134 -3.97 -13.95 -10.37
C LYS A 134 -3.05 -14.96 -9.69
N LEU A 135 -2.38 -14.58 -8.61
CA LEU A 135 -1.55 -15.48 -7.80
C LEU A 135 -2.38 -16.51 -7.02
N ARG A 136 -3.70 -16.32 -6.90
CA ARG A 136 -4.61 -17.13 -6.07
C ARG A 136 -4.10 -17.28 -4.63
N TRP A 137 -3.60 -16.19 -4.10
CA TRP A 137 -3.02 -16.12 -2.76
C TRP A 137 -3.83 -15.16 -1.90
N ASN A 138 -4.73 -15.70 -1.10
CA ASN A 138 -5.70 -14.93 -0.32
C ASN A 138 -5.03 -14.43 0.97
N PRO A 139 -4.75 -13.12 1.14
CA PRO A 139 -4.17 -12.59 2.37
C PRO A 139 -5.19 -12.58 3.51
N ASP A 140 -4.76 -12.97 4.71
CA ASP A 140 -5.53 -12.73 5.94
C ASP A 140 -5.46 -11.26 6.35
N LEU A 141 -4.29 -10.62 6.13
CA LEU A 141 -4.06 -9.22 6.44
C LEU A 141 -3.21 -8.56 5.35
N ILE A 142 -3.56 -7.33 5.00
CA ILE A 142 -2.76 -6.44 4.15
C ILE A 142 -2.20 -5.34 5.04
N HIS A 143 -0.89 -5.08 4.94
CA HIS A 143 -0.24 -3.96 5.58
C HIS A 143 0.27 -2.97 4.54
N CYS A 144 -0.25 -1.75 4.57
CA CYS A 144 0.02 -0.67 3.64
C CYS A 144 1.03 0.31 4.23
N HIS A 145 2.09 0.63 3.48
CA HIS A 145 3.17 1.53 3.88
C HIS A 145 3.39 2.65 2.86
N GLY A 146 3.29 3.89 3.33
CA GLY A 146 3.44 5.08 2.51
C GLY A 146 2.16 5.53 1.81
N TRP A 147 2.07 6.83 1.50
CA TRP A 147 0.86 7.47 0.99
C TRP A 147 0.35 6.89 -0.34
N ILE A 148 1.24 6.40 -1.21
CA ILE A 148 0.84 5.82 -2.50
C ILE A 148 -0.05 4.56 -2.33
N THR A 149 -0.03 3.95 -1.14
CA THR A 149 -0.85 2.77 -0.81
C THR A 149 -2.20 3.13 -0.19
N ALA A 150 -2.49 4.41 0.02
CA ALA A 150 -3.64 4.90 0.78
C ALA A 150 -5.01 4.50 0.20
N LEU A 151 -5.07 4.13 -1.09
CA LEU A 151 -6.30 3.68 -1.74
C LEU A 151 -6.62 2.20 -1.52
N ILE A 152 -5.66 1.40 -1.07
CA ILE A 152 -5.84 -0.05 -0.85
C ILE A 152 -6.98 -0.34 0.13
N PRO A 153 -7.06 0.31 1.31
CA PRO A 153 -8.15 0.07 2.25
C PRO A 153 -9.54 0.31 1.63
N LEU A 154 -9.70 1.42 0.91
CA LEU A 154 -10.96 1.74 0.23
C LEU A 154 -11.34 0.64 -0.77
N TYR A 155 -10.41 0.25 -1.64
CA TYR A 155 -10.66 -0.77 -2.65
C TYR A 155 -11.03 -2.12 -2.03
N ILE A 156 -10.31 -2.57 -1.01
CA ILE A 156 -10.60 -3.83 -0.31
C ILE A 156 -12.00 -3.80 0.30
N LYS A 157 -12.38 -2.70 0.96
CA LYS A 157 -13.64 -2.62 1.70
C LYS A 157 -14.87 -2.33 0.82
N LYS A 158 -14.67 -1.83 -0.40
CA LYS A 158 -15.77 -1.41 -1.28
C LYS A 158 -15.77 -2.13 -2.63
N ALA A 159 -14.68 -2.08 -3.39
CA ALA A 159 -14.64 -2.65 -4.72
C ALA A 159 -14.41 -4.16 -4.74
N PHE A 160 -13.66 -4.69 -3.78
CA PHE A 160 -13.28 -6.11 -3.67
C PHE A 160 -13.91 -6.83 -2.47
N ASN A 161 -14.88 -6.23 -1.78
CA ASN A 161 -15.49 -6.79 -0.56
C ASN A 161 -16.19 -8.14 -0.77
N GLU A 162 -16.72 -8.39 -1.97
CA GLU A 162 -17.36 -9.65 -2.34
C GLU A 162 -16.40 -10.62 -3.07
N ASP A 163 -15.17 -10.18 -3.37
CA ASP A 163 -14.20 -11.03 -4.06
C ASP A 163 -13.70 -12.14 -3.12
N PRO A 164 -13.76 -13.41 -3.52
CA PRO A 164 -13.31 -14.54 -2.69
C PRO A 164 -11.88 -14.40 -2.18
N CYS A 165 -11.01 -13.67 -2.90
CA CYS A 165 -9.64 -13.42 -2.48
C CYS A 165 -9.56 -12.52 -1.26
N TYR A 166 -10.49 -11.54 -1.13
CA TYR A 166 -10.36 -10.43 -0.19
C TYR A 166 -11.49 -10.28 0.83
N LYS A 167 -12.62 -10.97 0.65
CA LYS A 167 -13.82 -10.76 1.48
C LYS A 167 -13.60 -10.84 3.00
N ASN A 168 -12.58 -11.57 3.44
CA ASN A 168 -12.23 -11.72 4.86
C ASN A 168 -10.94 -10.99 5.24
N THR A 169 -10.32 -10.29 4.30
CA THR A 169 -9.01 -9.64 4.49
C THR A 169 -9.14 -8.43 5.41
N LYS A 170 -8.26 -8.36 6.41
CA LYS A 170 -8.06 -7.18 7.25
C LYS A 170 -7.02 -6.26 6.63
N VAL A 171 -7.14 -4.96 6.89
CA VAL A 171 -6.20 -3.96 6.37
C VAL A 171 -5.64 -3.12 7.51
N VAL A 172 -4.32 -3.05 7.59
CA VAL A 172 -3.58 -2.14 8.48
C VAL A 172 -2.92 -1.07 7.62
N TYR A 173 -3.03 0.17 8.03
CA TYR A 173 -2.40 1.31 7.38
C TYR A 173 -1.36 1.96 8.30
N SER A 174 -0.11 2.01 7.85
CA SER A 174 0.99 2.70 8.53
C SER A 174 1.09 4.14 8.05
N VAL A 175 1.00 5.08 8.98
CA VAL A 175 1.18 6.51 8.75
C VAL A 175 2.64 6.86 9.00
N TYR A 176 3.27 7.47 8.02
CA TYR A 176 4.62 7.99 8.05
C TYR A 176 4.65 9.50 7.95
N ASN A 177 5.82 10.09 8.09
CA ASN A 177 6.09 11.48 7.76
C ASN A 177 6.57 11.58 6.30
N ASP A 178 5.71 11.12 5.39
CA ASP A 178 5.95 11.02 3.94
C ASP A 178 5.02 11.95 3.15
N ASP A 179 4.81 13.14 3.65
CA ASP A 179 3.89 14.15 3.13
C ASP A 179 4.23 14.50 1.67
N PHE A 180 3.19 14.77 0.88
CA PHE A 180 3.29 15.44 -0.40
C PHE A 180 2.65 16.84 -0.30
N GLU A 181 3.19 17.78 -1.08
CA GLU A 181 2.80 19.19 -0.98
C GLU A 181 1.74 19.58 -2.02
N THR A 182 1.82 19.03 -3.22
CA THR A 182 0.92 19.38 -4.34
C THR A 182 -0.38 18.59 -4.23
N PRO A 183 -1.53 19.23 -4.02
CA PRO A 183 -2.81 18.55 -4.00
C PRO A 183 -3.08 17.80 -5.32
N PHE A 184 -3.75 16.66 -5.23
CA PHE A 184 -4.16 15.91 -6.41
C PHE A 184 -5.19 16.69 -7.23
N ARG A 185 -5.23 16.41 -8.54
CA ARG A 185 -6.13 17.08 -9.48
C ARG A 185 -7.61 16.88 -9.10
N ASP A 186 -8.44 17.88 -9.36
CA ASP A 186 -9.88 17.88 -9.04
C ASP A 186 -10.65 16.66 -9.58
N VAL A 187 -10.16 16.09 -10.69
CA VAL A 187 -10.78 14.91 -11.31
C VAL A 187 -10.47 13.60 -10.58
N PHE A 188 -9.57 13.60 -9.60
CA PHE A 188 -9.12 12.39 -8.90
C PHE A 188 -10.28 11.58 -8.31
N ALA A 189 -11.20 12.26 -7.62
CA ALA A 189 -12.35 11.59 -6.99
C ALA A 189 -13.19 10.76 -7.99
N LYS A 190 -13.35 11.25 -9.23
CA LYS A 190 -14.08 10.51 -10.27
C LYS A 190 -13.34 9.25 -10.71
N LYS A 191 -12.00 9.31 -10.76
CA LYS A 191 -11.15 8.20 -11.19
C LYS A 191 -11.10 7.06 -10.17
N LEU A 192 -11.47 7.32 -8.91
CA LEU A 192 -11.56 6.29 -7.86
C LEU A 192 -12.79 5.40 -8.00
N LEU A 193 -13.82 5.85 -8.72
CA LEU A 193 -15.12 5.17 -8.77
C LEU A 193 -15.01 3.84 -9.53
N LEU A 194 -14.89 2.76 -8.79
CA LEU A 194 -15.09 1.40 -9.25
C LEU A 194 -16.45 0.88 -8.77
N LYS A 195 -16.89 -0.24 -9.34
CA LYS A 195 -18.11 -0.92 -8.87
C LYS A 195 -18.02 -1.18 -7.37
N GLY A 196 -18.99 -0.69 -6.60
CA GLY A 196 -19.06 -0.81 -5.15
C GLY A 196 -18.59 0.44 -4.39
N ILE A 197 -17.93 1.40 -5.05
CA ILE A 197 -17.54 2.68 -4.45
C ILE A 197 -18.57 3.74 -4.82
N THR A 198 -19.05 4.47 -3.84
CA THR A 198 -20.02 5.56 -4.01
C THR A 198 -19.39 6.91 -3.67
N LEU A 199 -19.98 8.01 -4.13
CA LEU A 199 -19.53 9.36 -3.78
C LEU A 199 -19.55 9.61 -2.25
N LYS A 200 -20.44 8.94 -1.52
CA LYS A 200 -20.49 9.01 -0.06
C LYS A 200 -19.24 8.38 0.59
N ASP A 201 -18.73 7.30 0.01
CA ASP A 201 -17.54 6.62 0.54
C ASP A 201 -16.30 7.50 0.46
N ILE A 202 -16.25 8.40 -0.51
CA ILE A 202 -15.12 9.29 -0.78
C ILE A 202 -15.42 10.76 -0.45
N GLU A 203 -16.47 11.03 0.33
CA GLU A 203 -16.85 12.41 0.68
C GLU A 203 -15.74 13.18 1.38
N ILE A 204 -14.90 12.49 2.15
CA ILE A 204 -13.77 13.10 2.90
C ILE A 204 -12.72 13.73 1.97
N ILE A 205 -12.63 13.29 0.72
CA ILE A 205 -11.73 13.84 -0.31
C ILE A 205 -12.47 14.70 -1.33
N LYS A 206 -13.66 15.19 -0.98
CA LYS A 206 -14.37 16.17 -1.78
C LYS A 206 -13.70 17.53 -1.67
N GLY A 207 -13.19 18.04 -2.78
CA GLY A 207 -12.39 19.28 -2.84
C GLY A 207 -10.90 18.96 -2.98
N ASP A 208 -10.05 19.68 -2.28
CA ASP A 208 -8.59 19.49 -2.35
C ASP A 208 -8.18 18.16 -1.71
N VAL A 209 -7.56 17.31 -2.51
CA VAL A 209 -7.02 16.03 -2.05
C VAL A 209 -5.56 16.20 -1.70
N ASN A 210 -5.31 16.61 -0.48
CA ASN A 210 -3.97 16.76 0.10
C ASN A 210 -3.58 15.50 0.91
N PHE A 211 -2.35 15.47 1.40
CA PHE A 211 -1.84 14.34 2.18
C PHE A 211 -2.71 14.00 3.41
N PRO A 212 -3.15 14.97 4.27
CA PRO A 212 -4.04 14.66 5.37
C PRO A 212 -5.39 14.08 4.96
N THR A 213 -6.03 14.60 3.92
CA THR A 213 -7.34 14.08 3.47
C THR A 213 -7.23 12.68 2.87
N LEU A 214 -6.17 12.41 2.09
CA LEU A 214 -5.90 11.09 1.56
C LEU A 214 -5.61 10.07 2.68
N SER A 215 -4.81 10.44 3.66
CA SER A 215 -4.51 9.59 4.84
C SER A 215 -5.76 9.29 5.67
N LYS A 216 -6.63 10.27 5.87
CA LYS A 216 -7.92 10.06 6.55
C LYS A 216 -8.82 9.09 5.78
N LEU A 217 -8.84 9.15 4.45
CA LEU A 217 -9.55 8.17 3.63
C LEU A 217 -9.02 6.76 3.90
N ALA A 218 -7.69 6.57 3.89
CA ALA A 218 -7.07 5.28 4.20
C ALA A 218 -7.43 4.80 5.60
N ILE A 219 -7.34 5.67 6.60
CA ILE A 219 -7.71 5.37 7.99
C ILE A 219 -9.17 4.93 8.09
N ASN A 220 -10.11 5.60 7.40
CA ASN A 220 -11.52 5.26 7.46
C ASN A 220 -11.82 3.82 7.06
N PHE A 221 -11.12 3.32 6.05
CA PHE A 221 -11.35 1.98 5.51
C PHE A 221 -10.37 0.91 6.04
N SER A 222 -9.41 1.29 6.89
CA SER A 222 -8.52 0.33 7.55
C SER A 222 -9.18 -0.33 8.76
N ASP A 223 -8.77 -1.55 9.09
CA ASP A 223 -9.16 -2.26 10.31
C ASP A 223 -8.25 -1.92 11.49
N GLY A 224 -7.05 -1.40 11.24
CA GLY A 224 -6.11 -0.92 12.23
C GLY A 224 -5.16 0.11 11.64
N VAL A 225 -4.59 0.96 12.49
CA VAL A 225 -3.67 2.04 12.10
C VAL A 225 -2.42 1.97 12.96
N ILE A 226 -1.27 2.16 12.35
CA ILE A 226 0.03 2.25 13.04
C ILE A 226 0.65 3.62 12.75
N GLN A 227 1.11 4.30 13.80
CA GLN A 227 2.01 5.43 13.65
C GLN A 227 3.43 4.87 13.48
N SER A 228 3.98 4.96 12.28
CA SER A 228 5.28 4.35 11.96
C SER A 228 6.45 5.31 12.02
N SER A 229 6.25 6.63 11.91
CA SER A 229 7.27 7.63 12.19
C SER A 229 7.16 8.18 13.61
N PRO A 230 8.26 8.59 14.25
CA PRO A 230 8.25 9.20 15.59
C PRO A 230 7.30 10.39 15.68
N THR A 231 7.28 11.21 14.63
CA THR A 231 6.35 12.31 14.43
C THR A 231 5.62 12.13 13.13
N ILE A 232 4.32 12.38 13.12
CA ILE A 232 3.47 12.40 11.93
C ILE A 232 2.67 13.70 11.91
N ASN A 233 2.06 14.00 10.78
CA ASN A 233 1.19 15.15 10.64
C ASN A 233 0.14 15.17 11.77
N ALA A 234 0.05 16.31 12.51
CA ALA A 234 -0.77 16.43 13.71
C ALA A 234 -2.26 16.21 13.44
N GLU A 235 -2.75 16.66 12.29
CA GLU A 235 -4.15 16.47 11.88
C GLU A 235 -4.49 14.99 11.66
N ILE A 236 -3.56 14.22 11.09
CA ILE A 236 -3.71 12.78 10.88
C ILE A 236 -3.64 12.05 12.24
N ALA A 237 -2.71 12.44 13.10
CA ALA A 237 -2.54 11.84 14.42
C ALA A 237 -3.78 12.00 15.29
N GLU A 238 -4.37 13.21 15.29
CA GLU A 238 -5.61 13.48 16.00
C GLU A 238 -6.77 12.68 15.41
N TYR A 239 -6.90 12.71 14.08
CA TYR A 239 -7.96 11.97 13.39
C TYR A 239 -7.92 10.47 13.69
N ALA A 240 -6.76 9.85 13.64
CA ALA A 240 -6.61 8.41 13.92
C ALA A 240 -7.08 8.04 15.35
N LYS A 241 -6.81 8.90 16.33
CA LYS A 241 -7.23 8.69 17.72
C LYS A 241 -8.74 8.86 17.92
N THR A 242 -9.41 9.64 17.09
CA THR A 242 -10.88 9.85 17.18
C THR A 242 -11.67 8.68 16.62
N GLN A 243 -11.03 7.73 15.91
CA GLN A 243 -11.71 6.57 15.31
C GLN A 243 -12.08 5.53 16.37
N SER A 244 -13.23 5.73 17.02
CA SER A 244 -13.72 4.83 18.08
C SER A 244 -13.80 3.37 17.61
N GLY A 245 -13.25 2.46 18.41
CA GLY A 245 -13.29 1.02 18.15
C GLY A 245 -12.30 0.52 17.09
N LYS A 246 -11.47 1.40 16.51
CA LYS A 246 -10.40 1.00 15.59
C LYS A 246 -9.08 0.88 16.36
N PRO A 247 -8.42 -0.30 16.31
CA PRO A 247 -7.09 -0.45 16.90
C PRO A 247 -6.10 0.59 16.37
N PHE A 248 -5.38 1.23 17.28
CA PHE A 248 -4.31 2.18 16.97
C PHE A 248 -3.05 1.81 17.74
N LEU A 249 -1.96 1.62 17.04
CA LEU A 249 -0.63 1.41 17.63
C LEU A 249 0.20 2.68 17.45
N GLY A 250 0.61 3.29 18.56
CA GLY A 250 1.55 4.41 18.55
C GLY A 250 2.94 3.99 18.08
N TYR A 251 3.80 4.98 17.82
CA TYR A 251 5.16 4.76 17.37
C TYR A 251 5.90 3.75 18.25
N GLN A 252 6.61 2.84 17.61
CA GLN A 252 7.45 1.83 18.23
C GLN A 252 8.90 2.02 17.78
N PRO A 253 9.86 2.11 18.71
CA PRO A 253 11.28 2.22 18.35
C PRO A 253 11.83 0.94 17.72
N GLU A 254 13.03 1.05 17.15
CA GLU A 254 13.65 0.00 16.33
C GLU A 254 13.80 -1.35 17.05
N ASP A 255 14.05 -1.33 18.34
CA ASP A 255 14.25 -2.53 19.16
C ASP A 255 12.95 -3.27 19.52
N THR A 256 11.79 -2.63 19.41
CA THR A 256 10.51 -3.18 19.86
C THR A 256 9.45 -3.33 18.76
N TYR A 257 9.57 -2.59 17.64
CA TYR A 257 8.49 -2.53 16.65
C TYR A 257 8.13 -3.88 16.05
N MET A 258 9.10 -4.78 15.90
CA MET A 258 8.88 -6.07 15.27
C MET A 258 7.86 -6.93 16.02
N ASP A 259 8.01 -7.03 17.33
CA ASP A 259 7.10 -7.79 18.19
C ASP A 259 5.77 -7.05 18.35
N ALA A 260 5.81 -5.73 18.56
CA ALA A 260 4.63 -4.91 18.68
C ALA A 260 3.74 -4.98 17.42
N PHE A 261 4.31 -4.98 16.22
CA PHE A 261 3.55 -5.11 14.98
C PHE A 261 2.97 -6.52 14.83
N ASN A 262 3.73 -7.57 15.17
CA ASN A 262 3.22 -8.94 15.11
C ASN A 262 2.03 -9.16 16.07
N GLU A 263 2.11 -8.64 17.29
CA GLU A 263 1.01 -8.67 18.28
C GLU A 263 -0.18 -7.82 17.80
N PHE A 264 0.08 -6.67 17.20
CA PHE A 264 -0.95 -5.81 16.64
C PHE A 264 -1.71 -6.51 15.50
N TYR A 265 -1.02 -7.27 14.64
CA TYR A 265 -1.70 -8.08 13.61
C TYR A 265 -2.61 -9.13 14.23
N ASP A 266 -2.20 -9.82 15.29
CA ASP A 266 -3.06 -10.78 15.99
C ASP A 266 -4.29 -10.09 16.58
N HIS A 267 -4.09 -8.92 17.17
CA HIS A 267 -5.22 -8.13 17.68
C HIS A 267 -6.19 -7.75 16.56
N VAL A 268 -5.72 -7.19 15.45
CA VAL A 268 -6.56 -6.80 14.30
C VAL A 268 -7.27 -8.01 13.68
N LEU A 269 -6.58 -9.14 13.54
CA LEU A 269 -7.17 -10.38 13.02
C LEU A 269 -8.25 -10.95 13.93
N SER A 270 -8.16 -10.73 15.24
CA SER A 270 -9.15 -11.18 16.22
C SER A 270 -10.40 -10.30 16.29
N THR A 271 -10.35 -9.05 15.80
CA THR A 271 -11.51 -8.16 15.79
C THR A 271 -12.58 -8.68 14.82
N ALA A 272 -13.86 -8.66 15.25
CA ALA A 272 -14.96 -8.99 14.36
C ALA A 272 -14.95 -8.07 13.13
N THR A 273 -15.25 -8.62 11.95
CA THR A 273 -15.39 -7.81 10.73
C THR A 273 -16.64 -6.95 10.88
N THR A 274 -16.47 -5.68 11.21
CA THR A 274 -17.58 -4.74 11.30
C THR A 274 -18.03 -4.44 9.87
N GLN A 275 -18.95 -5.24 9.35
CA GLN A 275 -19.70 -4.85 8.16
C GLN A 275 -20.61 -3.68 8.57
N LYS A 276 -20.17 -2.45 8.30
CA LYS A 276 -21.12 -1.32 8.27
C LYS A 276 -22.04 -1.56 7.07
N LYS A 277 -23.31 -1.89 7.38
CA LYS A 277 -24.41 -1.94 6.42
C LYS A 277 -24.59 -0.59 5.72
#